data_80795ad695c5840b2bafb7769162fef4
#
_entry.id   80795ad695c5840b2bafb7769162fef4
#
_cell.length_a   1.000
_cell.length_b   1.000
_cell.length_c   1.000
_cell.angle_alpha   90.00
_cell.angle_beta   90.00
_cell.angle_gamma   90.00
#
_symmetry.space_group_name_H-M   'P 1'
#
loop_
_entity.id
_entity.type
_entity.pdbx_description
1 polymer ?
#
loop_
_entity_poly.entity_id
_entity_poly.type
_entity_poly.pdbx_seq_one_letter_code
_entity_poly.pdbx_strand_id
1 'polypeptide(L)'
;MTYLSKKVFLYALLGLFSAAAWGQTADGGNEGARTVVVGVDHSPPYRILDAGRQSGLYLDIFNEVADRLGWQVEYEQVPFRRILLLMQEGKVDVMLGPVRTENRAAYMAYATAAFPPERRLFFYREPENRVTQYSDLYGKSIGVLEGARYFERFDKDDQLKKSTAPRYQNLMLMLEKGRVEVVVAPELAGISAARDVQVEVEVSPFSVPGERSWIAISRKSPILEYADEIAEVVEAIRQEGLMERLVTKYSNLAVK
;
A
#
# COMPACT_ATOMS: atom_id res chain seq x y z
N MET A 1 -53.27 -71.77 54.31
CA MET A 1 -53.00 -71.18 55.63
C MET A 1 -52.20 -69.91 55.40
N THR A 2 -52.95 -68.79 55.58
CA THR A 2 -52.61 -67.65 56.43
C THR A 2 -51.30 -66.90 56.08
N TYR A 3 -51.17 -65.63 55.93
CA TYR A 3 -51.87 -64.45 56.47
C TYR A 3 -51.55 -63.18 55.66
N LEU A 4 -52.52 -62.32 55.57
CA LEU A 4 -52.44 -60.88 55.13
C LEU A 4 -51.47 -60.07 55.93
N SER A 5 -50.89 -59.10 55.31
CA SER A 5 -50.69 -57.81 55.97
C SER A 5 -50.57 -56.65 54.96
N LYS A 6 -51.54 -55.73 55.07
CA LYS A 6 -51.61 -54.42 54.39
C LYS A 6 -50.59 -53.47 54.99
N LYS A 7 -49.86 -52.73 54.21
CA LYS A 7 -49.31 -51.44 54.65
C LYS A 7 -49.51 -50.33 53.56
N VAL A 8 -50.05 -49.32 54.08
CA VAL A 8 -50.55 -48.06 53.46
C VAL A 8 -49.46 -47.35 52.73
N PHE A 9 -49.77 -46.88 51.51
CA PHE A 9 -48.93 -45.95 50.73
C PHE A 9 -49.25 -44.50 51.06
N LEU A 10 -48.24 -43.75 51.48
CA LEU A 10 -48.28 -42.33 51.66
C LEU A 10 -47.61 -41.70 50.39
N TYR A 11 -48.40 -41.00 49.59
CA TYR A 11 -47.92 -40.26 48.42
C TYR A 11 -47.26 -38.94 48.89
N ALA A 12 -45.97 -38.84 48.70
CA ALA A 12 -45.24 -37.55 48.74
C ALA A 12 -45.09 -37.03 47.31
N LEU A 13 -45.84 -36.00 46.97
CA LEU A 13 -45.66 -35.23 45.73
C LEU A 13 -44.39 -34.37 45.87
N LEU A 14 -43.30 -34.74 45.20
CA LEU A 14 -42.17 -33.86 44.96
C LEU A 14 -42.34 -33.20 43.61
N GLY A 15 -42.62 -31.90 43.62
CA GLY A 15 -42.65 -31.06 42.43
C GLY A 15 -41.26 -30.91 41.85
N LEU A 16 -41.07 -31.39 40.64
CA LEU A 16 -39.90 -31.10 39.81
C LEU A 16 -40.03 -29.72 39.22
N PHE A 17 -39.34 -28.77 39.80
CA PHE A 17 -39.07 -27.46 39.17
C PHE A 17 -38.00 -27.71 38.09
N SER A 18 -38.43 -27.81 36.83
CA SER A 18 -37.54 -27.74 35.67
C SER A 18 -37.07 -26.28 35.53
N ALA A 19 -35.88 -25.97 36.04
CA ALA A 19 -35.16 -24.78 35.66
C ALA A 19 -34.72 -24.94 34.20
N ALA A 20 -35.50 -24.36 33.28
CA ALA A 20 -35.01 -24.13 31.91
C ALA A 20 -33.86 -23.14 31.99
N ALA A 21 -32.65 -23.66 32.06
CA ALA A 21 -31.45 -22.87 31.77
C ALA A 21 -31.53 -22.47 30.30
N TRP A 22 -31.89 -21.25 30.07
CA TRP A 22 -31.65 -20.58 28.79
C TRP A 22 -30.12 -20.45 28.66
N GLY A 23 -29.54 -21.48 28.05
CA GLY A 23 -28.19 -21.35 27.50
C GLY A 23 -28.25 -20.25 26.43
N GLN A 24 -27.84 -19.04 26.78
CA GLN A 24 -27.32 -18.11 25.78
C GLN A 24 -26.10 -18.80 25.18
N THR A 25 -26.30 -19.50 24.06
CA THR A 25 -25.22 -19.73 23.14
C THR A 25 -24.79 -18.33 22.68
N ALA A 26 -23.75 -17.80 23.31
CA ALA A 26 -22.95 -16.78 22.67
C ALA A 26 -22.50 -17.44 21.35
N ASP A 27 -23.22 -17.11 20.29
CA ASP A 27 -22.78 -17.33 18.93
C ASP A 27 -21.56 -16.44 18.76
N GLY A 28 -20.44 -16.93 19.25
CA GLY A 28 -19.10 -16.46 18.90
C GLY A 28 -18.95 -16.78 17.44
N GLY A 29 -19.58 -15.97 16.58
CA GLY A 29 -19.35 -16.02 15.15
C GLY A 29 -17.85 -15.95 14.98
N ASN A 30 -17.26 -17.04 14.53
CA ASN A 30 -15.96 -17.05 13.91
C ASN A 30 -16.14 -16.22 12.62
N GLU A 31 -16.14 -14.89 12.75
CA GLU A 31 -16.00 -13.98 11.62
C GLU A 31 -14.65 -14.34 11.02
N GLY A 32 -14.69 -15.13 9.95
CA GLY A 32 -13.50 -15.52 9.21
C GLY A 32 -12.68 -14.28 8.94
N ALA A 33 -11.36 -14.36 9.15
CA ALA A 33 -10.47 -13.21 9.01
C ALA A 33 -10.83 -12.43 7.74
N ARG A 34 -11.06 -11.13 7.87
CA ARG A 34 -11.44 -10.26 6.76
C ARG A 34 -10.34 -10.25 5.71
N THR A 35 -10.69 -10.54 4.47
CA THR A 35 -9.75 -10.44 3.34
C THR A 35 -9.76 -9.04 2.77
N VAL A 36 -8.57 -8.47 2.59
CA VAL A 36 -8.34 -7.14 2.02
C VAL A 36 -7.51 -7.25 0.75
N VAL A 37 -8.03 -6.75 -0.36
CA VAL A 37 -7.35 -6.75 -1.65
C VAL A 37 -6.50 -5.50 -1.79
N VAL A 38 -5.18 -5.68 -1.89
CA VAL A 38 -4.19 -4.60 -2.03
C VAL A 38 -3.64 -4.56 -3.45
N GLY A 39 -3.85 -3.44 -4.15
CA GLY A 39 -3.27 -3.23 -5.48
C GLY A 39 -1.79 -2.90 -5.41
N VAL A 40 -0.96 -3.65 -6.13
CA VAL A 40 0.50 -3.50 -6.10
C VAL A 40 1.12 -3.56 -7.48
N ASP A 41 2.12 -2.71 -7.71
CA ASP A 41 3.06 -2.76 -8.83
C ASP A 41 4.47 -3.05 -8.32
N HIS A 42 5.33 -3.60 -9.16
CA HIS A 42 6.73 -3.80 -8.80
C HIS A 42 7.49 -2.48 -8.83
N SER A 43 7.84 -1.96 -7.65
CA SER A 43 8.56 -0.69 -7.45
C SER A 43 9.47 -0.79 -6.23
N PRO A 44 10.62 -1.49 -6.35
CA PRO A 44 11.60 -1.59 -5.25
C PRO A 44 12.13 -0.19 -4.86
N PRO A 45 12.46 0.02 -3.59
CA PRO A 45 12.40 -0.92 -2.46
C PRO A 45 11.05 -0.92 -1.72
N TYR A 46 10.03 -0.23 -2.24
CA TYR A 46 8.73 -0.05 -1.59
C TYR A 46 7.81 -1.26 -1.72
N ARG A 47 7.75 -1.81 -2.93
CA ARG A 47 6.94 -2.98 -3.30
C ARG A 47 7.79 -3.89 -4.17
N ILE A 48 8.25 -5.00 -3.62
CA ILE A 48 9.11 -6.00 -4.24
C ILE A 48 8.26 -7.24 -4.50
N LEU A 49 8.11 -7.59 -5.77
CA LEU A 49 7.27 -8.69 -6.22
C LEU A 49 8.16 -9.72 -6.93
N ASP A 50 8.75 -10.62 -6.14
CA ASP A 50 9.64 -11.67 -6.66
C ASP A 50 8.95 -13.03 -6.51
N ALA A 51 8.97 -13.85 -7.55
CA ALA A 51 8.61 -15.28 -7.62
C ALA A 51 7.78 -15.84 -6.43
N GLY A 52 6.61 -15.24 -6.15
CA GLY A 52 5.70 -15.67 -5.08
C GLY A 52 6.00 -15.07 -3.69
N ARG A 53 6.99 -14.18 -3.57
CA ARG A 53 7.27 -13.43 -2.34
C ARG A 53 6.98 -11.95 -2.55
N GLN A 54 6.07 -11.42 -1.74
CA GLN A 54 5.80 -9.99 -1.66
C GLN A 54 6.52 -9.41 -0.44
N SER A 55 7.31 -8.37 -0.65
CA SER A 55 8.04 -7.66 0.40
C SER A 55 8.28 -6.20 -0.01
N GLY A 56 8.89 -5.41 0.83
CA GLY A 56 9.17 -4.01 0.56
C GLY A 56 8.64 -3.10 1.65
N LEU A 57 9.18 -1.89 1.74
CA LEU A 57 8.87 -0.98 2.83
C LEU A 57 7.36 -0.80 3.04
N TYR A 58 6.62 -0.55 1.96
CA TYR A 58 5.18 -0.29 2.06
C TYR A 58 4.38 -1.55 2.36
N LEU A 59 4.79 -2.70 1.79
CA LEU A 59 4.13 -3.97 2.04
C LEU A 59 4.37 -4.44 3.47
N ASP A 60 5.61 -4.35 3.98
CA ASP A 60 5.93 -4.77 5.35
C ASP A 60 5.17 -3.90 6.39
N ILE A 61 5.04 -2.58 6.15
CA ILE A 61 4.24 -1.70 7.01
C ILE A 61 2.76 -2.08 6.96
N PHE A 62 2.20 -2.32 5.77
CA PHE A 62 0.77 -2.64 5.65
C PHE A 62 0.45 -4.05 6.16
N ASN A 63 1.34 -5.02 5.96
CA ASN A 63 1.19 -6.35 6.55
C ASN A 63 1.13 -6.30 8.08
N GLU A 64 1.98 -5.49 8.71
CA GLU A 64 1.92 -5.27 10.15
C GLU A 64 0.58 -4.64 10.59
N VAL A 65 0.04 -3.70 9.78
CA VAL A 65 -1.30 -3.15 10.03
C VAL A 65 -2.36 -4.23 9.92
N ALA A 66 -2.32 -5.04 8.87
CA ALA A 66 -3.27 -6.11 8.63
C ALA A 66 -3.21 -7.18 9.73
N ASP A 67 -2.01 -7.59 10.14
CA ASP A 67 -1.80 -8.57 11.21
C ASP A 67 -2.41 -8.08 12.53
N ARG A 68 -2.20 -6.80 12.90
CA ARG A 68 -2.78 -6.22 14.13
C ARG A 68 -4.30 -6.10 14.09
N LEU A 69 -4.87 -5.92 12.89
CA LEU A 69 -6.32 -5.87 12.70
C LEU A 69 -6.96 -7.24 12.45
N GLY A 70 -6.16 -8.31 12.42
CA GLY A 70 -6.64 -9.68 12.17
C GLY A 70 -7.10 -9.92 10.74
N TRP A 71 -6.56 -9.20 9.76
CA TRP A 71 -6.93 -9.28 8.35
C TRP A 71 -6.04 -10.24 7.58
N GLN A 72 -6.59 -10.83 6.52
CA GLN A 72 -5.84 -11.52 5.47
C GLN A 72 -5.63 -10.58 4.29
N VAL A 73 -4.42 -10.57 3.72
CA VAL A 73 -4.06 -9.70 2.59
C VAL A 73 -3.94 -10.51 1.32
N GLU A 74 -4.65 -10.09 0.28
CA GLU A 74 -4.50 -10.56 -1.09
C GLU A 74 -3.91 -9.45 -1.95
N TYR A 75 -2.88 -9.78 -2.74
CA TYR A 75 -2.18 -8.81 -3.59
C TYR A 75 -2.61 -8.93 -5.05
N GLU A 76 -3.26 -7.90 -5.58
CA GLU A 76 -3.57 -7.75 -7.01
C GLU A 76 -2.39 -7.08 -7.73
N GLN A 77 -1.62 -7.86 -8.48
CA GLN A 77 -0.38 -7.42 -9.14
C GLN A 77 -0.65 -6.89 -10.54
N VAL A 78 -0.71 -5.57 -10.68
CA VAL A 78 -0.96 -4.89 -11.96
C VAL A 78 -0.15 -3.59 -12.03
N PRO A 79 0.05 -2.99 -13.23
CA PRO A 79 0.71 -1.70 -13.37
C PRO A 79 0.02 -0.59 -12.57
N PHE A 80 0.81 0.38 -12.07
CA PHE A 80 0.35 1.49 -11.22
C PHE A 80 -0.93 2.17 -11.73
N ARG A 81 -1.00 2.48 -13.03
CA ARG A 81 -2.20 3.08 -13.64
C ARG A 81 -3.42 2.15 -13.53
N ARG A 82 -3.23 0.85 -13.67
CA ARG A 82 -4.34 -0.11 -13.56
C ARG A 82 -4.86 -0.18 -12.13
N ILE A 83 -3.98 -0.07 -11.12
CA ILE A 83 -4.40 0.01 -9.72
C ILE A 83 -5.35 1.20 -9.50
N LEU A 84 -5.02 2.38 -10.05
CA LEU A 84 -5.90 3.56 -9.95
C LEU A 84 -7.30 3.30 -10.49
N LEU A 85 -7.42 2.57 -11.60
CA LEU A 85 -8.72 2.20 -12.19
C LEU A 85 -9.46 1.19 -11.31
N LEU A 86 -8.77 0.17 -10.79
CA LEU A 86 -9.36 -0.83 -9.90
C LEU A 86 -9.84 -0.21 -8.57
N MET A 87 -9.12 0.76 -8.03
CA MET A 87 -9.56 1.57 -6.88
C MET A 87 -10.85 2.33 -7.18
N GLN A 88 -10.96 2.93 -8.36
CA GLN A 88 -12.17 3.65 -8.80
C GLN A 88 -13.35 2.70 -9.01
N GLU A 89 -13.09 1.50 -9.50
CA GLU A 89 -14.07 0.43 -9.70
C GLU A 89 -14.49 -0.23 -8.37
N GLY A 90 -13.68 -0.14 -7.30
CA GLY A 90 -13.88 -0.83 -6.03
C GLY A 90 -13.48 -2.31 -6.07
N LYS A 91 -12.62 -2.68 -7.02
CA LYS A 91 -12.07 -4.05 -7.17
C LYS A 91 -10.78 -4.27 -6.39
N VAL A 92 -10.20 -3.20 -5.89
CA VAL A 92 -9.06 -3.17 -4.98
C VAL A 92 -9.46 -2.29 -3.82
N ASP A 93 -9.21 -2.76 -2.61
CA ASP A 93 -9.57 -2.07 -1.37
C ASP A 93 -8.54 -1.00 -1.02
N VAL A 94 -7.27 -1.34 -1.12
CA VAL A 94 -6.15 -0.51 -0.66
C VAL A 94 -5.12 -0.30 -1.76
N MET A 95 -4.60 0.93 -1.82
CA MET A 95 -3.41 1.30 -2.58
C MET A 95 -2.37 1.91 -1.64
N LEU A 96 -1.12 1.47 -1.77
CA LEU A 96 -0.01 1.90 -0.93
C LEU A 96 0.91 2.86 -1.70
N GLY A 97 1.08 4.07 -1.15
CA GLY A 97 2.03 5.04 -1.66
C GLY A 97 1.51 6.07 -2.66
N PRO A 98 0.18 6.22 -2.92
CA PRO A 98 -0.26 7.32 -3.75
C PRO A 98 -0.06 8.65 -3.02
N VAL A 99 0.32 9.70 -3.76
CA VAL A 99 0.19 11.08 -3.28
C VAL A 99 -1.28 11.51 -3.39
N ARG A 100 -1.69 12.41 -2.49
CA ARG A 100 -3.05 12.94 -2.47
C ARG A 100 -3.23 13.96 -3.61
N THR A 101 -4.32 13.80 -4.37
CA THR A 101 -4.77 14.78 -5.37
C THR A 101 -6.29 14.91 -5.32
N GLU A 102 -6.84 16.05 -5.74
CA GLU A 102 -8.30 16.25 -5.79
C GLU A 102 -9.01 15.19 -6.65
N ASN A 103 -8.47 14.91 -7.84
CA ASN A 103 -9.05 13.91 -8.73
C ASN A 103 -9.10 12.52 -8.09
N ARG A 104 -8.08 12.13 -7.32
CA ARG A 104 -8.05 10.84 -6.63
C ARG A 104 -8.95 10.85 -5.40
N ALA A 105 -9.07 11.99 -4.70
CA ALA A 105 -9.95 12.12 -3.53
C ALA A 105 -11.43 11.87 -3.86
N ALA A 106 -11.82 11.98 -5.13
CA ALA A 106 -13.18 11.63 -5.58
C ALA A 106 -13.50 10.13 -5.39
N TYR A 107 -12.51 9.24 -5.48
CA TYR A 107 -12.71 7.79 -5.37
C TYR A 107 -11.82 7.07 -4.35
N MET A 108 -10.86 7.79 -3.73
CA MET A 108 -10.01 7.31 -2.63
C MET A 108 -10.25 8.12 -1.36
N ALA A 109 -10.31 7.45 -0.23
CA ALA A 109 -10.10 8.03 1.09
C ALA A 109 -8.64 7.80 1.49
N TYR A 110 -8.03 8.80 2.13
CA TYR A 110 -6.64 8.75 2.58
C TYR A 110 -6.64 8.53 4.08
N ALA A 111 -6.45 7.29 4.52
CA ALA A 111 -6.52 6.91 5.92
C ALA A 111 -5.40 7.58 6.73
N THR A 112 -4.15 7.39 6.30
CA THR A 112 -3.00 8.00 7.00
C THR A 112 -1.82 8.21 6.06
N ALA A 113 -1.02 9.26 6.33
CA ALA A 113 0.26 9.52 5.66
C ALA A 113 1.34 8.59 6.25
N ALA A 114 1.25 7.31 5.92
CA ALA A 114 2.06 6.26 6.53
C ALA A 114 3.54 6.31 6.15
N PHE A 115 3.85 6.76 4.92
CA PHE A 115 5.18 6.60 4.36
C PHE A 115 5.96 7.92 4.34
N PRO A 116 7.31 7.88 4.53
CA PRO A 116 8.13 9.08 4.58
C PRO A 116 8.11 9.84 3.25
N PRO A 117 8.34 11.16 3.26
CA PRO A 117 8.53 11.93 2.05
C PRO A 117 9.82 11.52 1.36
N GLU A 118 9.81 11.53 0.04
CA GLU A 118 10.95 11.16 -0.77
C GLU A 118 11.17 12.19 -1.88
N ARG A 119 12.43 12.61 -2.08
CA ARG A 119 12.76 13.57 -3.11
C ARG A 119 12.41 13.05 -4.50
N ARG A 120 12.07 13.95 -5.40
CA ARG A 120 11.99 13.67 -6.83
C ARG A 120 13.32 14.01 -7.46
N LEU A 121 13.99 13.01 -8.02
CA LEU A 121 15.27 13.14 -8.69
C LEU A 121 15.08 13.08 -10.20
N PHE A 122 16.04 13.68 -10.91
CA PHE A 122 16.12 13.68 -12.37
C PHE A 122 17.36 12.89 -12.78
N PHE A 123 17.13 11.74 -13.40
CA PHE A 123 18.17 10.81 -13.86
C PHE A 123 18.50 11.09 -15.32
N TYR A 124 19.77 11.08 -15.68
CA TYR A 124 20.26 11.29 -17.04
C TYR A 124 21.47 10.41 -17.33
N ARG A 125 21.91 10.35 -18.58
CA ARG A 125 23.14 9.65 -18.98
C ARG A 125 24.15 10.58 -19.63
N GLU A 126 23.71 11.35 -20.62
CA GLU A 126 24.58 12.23 -21.36
C GLU A 126 24.72 13.57 -20.63
N PRO A 127 25.95 14.11 -20.46
CA PRO A 127 26.21 15.32 -19.66
C PRO A 127 25.37 16.54 -20.05
N GLU A 128 24.99 16.68 -21.31
CA GLU A 128 24.13 17.77 -21.82
C GLU A 128 22.69 17.68 -21.32
N ASN A 129 22.29 16.52 -20.81
CA ASN A 129 20.94 16.29 -20.25
C ASN A 129 20.88 16.54 -18.74
N ARG A 130 21.98 16.95 -18.12
CA ARG A 130 22.02 17.34 -16.71
C ARG A 130 21.07 18.49 -16.44
N VAL A 131 20.27 18.36 -15.39
CA VAL A 131 19.29 19.36 -14.94
C VAL A 131 19.80 20.05 -13.68
N THR A 132 20.02 21.37 -13.75
CA THR A 132 20.48 22.19 -12.63
C THR A 132 19.38 23.06 -12.06
N GLN A 133 18.37 23.34 -12.86
CA GLN A 133 17.18 24.12 -12.52
C GLN A 133 15.98 23.64 -13.34
N TYR A 134 14.78 24.05 -12.96
CA TYR A 134 13.56 23.60 -13.62
C TYR A 134 13.50 23.93 -15.13
N SER A 135 14.01 25.10 -15.53
CA SER A 135 14.01 25.52 -16.94
C SER A 135 14.83 24.62 -17.86
N ASP A 136 15.80 23.86 -17.33
CA ASP A 136 16.62 22.94 -18.11
C ASP A 136 15.82 21.73 -18.62
N LEU A 137 14.59 21.54 -18.10
CA LEU A 137 13.66 20.51 -18.57
C LEU A 137 13.00 20.85 -19.91
N TYR A 138 12.93 22.15 -20.26
CA TYR A 138 12.33 22.56 -21.52
C TYR A 138 13.15 22.08 -22.72
N GLY A 139 12.44 21.60 -23.72
CA GLY A 139 13.04 21.01 -24.93
C GLY A 139 13.44 19.56 -24.81
N LYS A 140 13.69 19.05 -23.58
CA LYS A 140 14.07 17.66 -23.35
C LYS A 140 12.85 16.72 -23.34
N SER A 141 13.07 15.48 -23.79
CA SER A 141 12.13 14.38 -23.63
C SER A 141 12.25 13.78 -22.23
N ILE A 142 11.16 13.79 -21.45
CA ILE A 142 11.17 13.41 -20.05
C ILE A 142 10.35 12.14 -19.83
N GLY A 143 10.99 11.09 -19.35
CA GLY A 143 10.35 9.84 -18.96
C GLY A 143 9.57 9.97 -17.64
N VAL A 144 8.31 9.58 -17.64
CA VAL A 144 7.41 9.62 -16.47
C VAL A 144 6.65 8.32 -16.31
N LEU A 145 6.42 7.87 -15.08
CA LEU A 145 5.60 6.70 -14.80
C LEU A 145 4.14 7.00 -15.15
N GLU A 146 3.51 6.11 -15.89
CA GLU A 146 2.12 6.25 -16.33
C GLU A 146 1.16 6.37 -15.13
N GLY A 147 0.42 7.47 -15.08
CA GLY A 147 -0.52 7.77 -14.00
C GLY A 147 0.10 8.39 -12.74
N ALA A 148 1.43 8.47 -12.62
CA ALA A 148 2.08 9.09 -11.47
C ALA A 148 1.82 10.61 -11.40
N ARG A 149 2.05 11.17 -10.22
CA ARG A 149 2.12 12.61 -9.95
C ARG A 149 3.41 12.89 -9.20
N TYR A 150 4.10 13.96 -9.58
CA TYR A 150 5.42 14.30 -9.04
C TYR A 150 5.37 15.55 -8.17
N PHE A 151 5.01 16.69 -8.76
CA PHE A 151 4.77 17.97 -8.08
C PHE A 151 3.97 18.90 -8.97
N GLU A 152 3.25 19.82 -8.38
CA GLU A 152 2.20 20.61 -9.03
C GLU A 152 2.68 21.33 -10.31
N ARG A 153 3.81 22.05 -10.22
CA ARG A 153 4.36 22.77 -11.38
C ARG A 153 4.67 21.83 -12.54
N PHE A 154 5.31 20.69 -12.27
CA PHE A 154 5.67 19.71 -13.29
C PHE A 154 4.44 19.05 -13.92
N ASP A 155 3.50 18.68 -13.07
CA ASP A 155 2.30 17.95 -13.50
C ASP A 155 1.39 18.81 -14.40
N LYS A 156 1.32 20.13 -14.14
CA LYS A 156 0.49 21.10 -14.86
C LYS A 156 1.21 21.75 -16.06
N ASP A 157 2.51 21.56 -16.21
CA ASP A 157 3.30 22.19 -17.27
C ASP A 157 3.15 21.44 -18.59
N ASP A 158 2.37 21.99 -19.51
CA ASP A 158 2.08 21.42 -20.84
C ASP A 158 3.21 21.69 -21.87
N GLN A 159 4.20 22.53 -21.53
CA GLN A 159 5.36 22.78 -22.39
C GLN A 159 6.40 21.65 -22.29
N LEU A 160 6.33 20.82 -21.23
CA LEU A 160 7.23 19.68 -21.05
C LEU A 160 6.85 18.50 -21.95
N LYS A 161 7.83 17.94 -22.64
CA LYS A 161 7.66 16.76 -23.49
C LYS A 161 7.73 15.50 -22.65
N LYS A 162 6.60 15.03 -22.13
CA LYS A 162 6.51 13.87 -21.24
C LYS A 162 6.22 12.59 -22.02
N SER A 163 7.06 11.56 -21.85
CA SER A 163 6.88 10.21 -22.41
C SER A 163 6.61 9.23 -21.27
N THR A 164 5.53 8.44 -21.38
CA THR A 164 5.09 7.54 -20.33
C THR A 164 5.58 6.12 -20.50
N ALA A 165 5.82 5.40 -19.40
CA ALA A 165 6.01 3.95 -19.37
C ALA A 165 5.33 3.36 -18.12
N PRO A 166 5.00 2.04 -18.14
CA PRO A 166 4.27 1.39 -17.07
C PRO A 166 5.12 1.08 -15.82
N ARG A 167 6.45 1.14 -15.92
CA ARG A 167 7.40 0.85 -14.81
C ARG A 167 8.63 1.75 -14.91
N TYR A 168 9.27 2.05 -13.78
CA TYR A 168 10.53 2.80 -13.78
C TYR A 168 11.67 2.05 -14.49
N GLN A 169 11.71 0.72 -14.42
CA GLN A 169 12.65 -0.10 -15.18
C GLN A 169 12.54 0.15 -16.69
N ASN A 170 11.32 0.27 -17.21
CA ASN A 170 11.11 0.60 -18.63
C ASN A 170 11.63 2.02 -18.96
N LEU A 171 11.45 2.97 -18.05
CA LEU A 171 11.96 4.34 -18.22
C LEU A 171 13.49 4.38 -18.25
N MET A 172 14.17 3.60 -17.39
CA MET A 172 15.64 3.49 -17.41
C MET A 172 16.15 2.87 -18.72
N LEU A 173 15.46 1.83 -19.23
CA LEU A 173 15.76 1.27 -20.56
C LEU A 173 15.48 2.26 -21.71
N MET A 174 14.48 3.12 -21.58
CA MET A 174 14.23 4.19 -22.55
C MET A 174 15.33 5.25 -22.52
N LEU A 175 15.82 5.58 -21.32
CA LEU A 175 16.95 6.49 -21.12
C LEU A 175 18.24 5.94 -21.73
N GLU A 176 18.51 4.65 -21.52
CA GLU A 176 19.64 3.94 -22.13
C GLU A 176 19.63 4.00 -23.66
N LYS A 177 18.45 3.85 -24.26
CA LYS A 177 18.26 3.84 -25.73
C LYS A 177 18.09 5.25 -26.30
N GLY A 178 18.28 6.32 -25.53
CA GLY A 178 18.08 7.71 -25.96
C GLY A 178 16.67 8.06 -26.40
N ARG A 179 15.66 7.26 -25.99
CA ARG A 179 14.25 7.55 -26.27
C ARG A 179 13.68 8.63 -25.38
N VAL A 180 14.26 8.82 -24.21
CA VAL A 180 14.09 9.95 -23.31
C VAL A 180 15.47 10.44 -22.88
N GLU A 181 15.59 11.72 -22.60
CA GLU A 181 16.85 12.38 -22.21
C GLU A 181 16.98 12.49 -20.69
N VAL A 182 15.84 12.54 -20.00
CA VAL A 182 15.76 12.64 -18.54
C VAL A 182 14.64 11.71 -18.05
N VAL A 183 14.81 11.09 -16.88
CA VAL A 183 13.75 10.38 -16.17
C VAL A 183 13.52 11.04 -14.83
N VAL A 184 12.28 11.38 -14.50
CA VAL A 184 11.91 11.82 -13.15
C VAL A 184 11.35 10.65 -12.36
N ALA A 185 11.89 10.42 -11.15
CA ALA A 185 11.44 9.36 -10.26
C ALA A 185 11.63 9.74 -8.78
N PRO A 186 10.89 9.09 -7.86
CA PRO A 186 11.27 9.05 -6.45
C PRO A 186 12.68 8.48 -6.30
N GLU A 187 13.44 9.02 -5.36
CA GLU A 187 14.88 8.77 -5.21
C GLU A 187 15.23 7.27 -5.20
N LEU A 188 14.71 6.52 -4.22
CA LEU A 188 15.03 5.10 -4.08
C LEU A 188 14.43 4.25 -5.20
N ALA A 189 13.24 4.61 -5.70
CA ALA A 189 12.63 3.89 -6.82
C ALA A 189 13.44 4.03 -8.11
N GLY A 190 13.93 5.25 -8.38
CA GLY A 190 14.78 5.50 -9.56
C GLY A 190 16.11 4.77 -9.49
N ILE A 191 16.81 4.85 -8.35
CA ILE A 191 18.08 4.15 -8.11
C ILE A 191 17.90 2.63 -8.25
N SER A 192 16.89 2.07 -7.58
CA SER A 192 16.60 0.63 -7.68
C SER A 192 16.26 0.20 -9.10
N ALA A 193 15.44 0.99 -9.81
CA ALA A 193 15.06 0.67 -11.18
C ALA A 193 16.25 0.65 -12.15
N ALA A 194 17.17 1.60 -12.03
CA ALA A 194 18.39 1.65 -12.84
C ALA A 194 19.28 0.42 -12.57
N ARG A 195 19.45 0.07 -11.29
CA ARG A 195 20.22 -1.11 -10.88
C ARG A 195 19.56 -2.41 -11.37
N ASP A 196 18.25 -2.58 -11.22
CA ASP A 196 17.53 -3.80 -11.61
C ASP A 196 17.70 -4.13 -13.10
N VAL A 197 17.84 -3.11 -13.94
CA VAL A 197 18.08 -3.27 -15.40
C VAL A 197 19.53 -3.03 -15.81
N GLN A 198 20.43 -2.83 -14.84
CA GLN A 198 21.88 -2.62 -15.06
C GLN A 198 22.18 -1.44 -15.99
N VAL A 199 21.41 -0.37 -15.90
CA VAL A 199 21.64 0.87 -16.66
C VAL A 199 22.39 1.87 -15.80
N GLU A 200 23.55 2.32 -16.28
CA GLU A 200 24.33 3.38 -15.65
C GLU A 200 23.65 4.72 -15.88
N VAL A 201 23.37 5.42 -14.80
CA VAL A 201 22.73 6.73 -14.81
C VAL A 201 23.42 7.67 -13.83
N GLU A 202 23.34 8.96 -14.14
CA GLU A 202 23.73 10.05 -13.25
C GLU A 202 22.50 10.72 -12.65
N VAL A 203 22.67 11.31 -11.47
CA VAL A 203 21.62 12.09 -10.80
C VAL A 203 21.91 13.57 -10.94
N SER A 204 20.94 14.31 -11.45
CA SER A 204 21.02 15.75 -11.57
C SER A 204 21.06 16.45 -10.20
N PRO A 205 21.76 17.58 -10.05
CA PRO A 205 21.79 18.34 -8.80
C PRO A 205 20.43 18.99 -8.48
N PHE A 206 19.62 19.27 -9.48
CA PHE A 206 18.26 19.71 -9.26
C PHE A 206 17.39 18.57 -8.74
N SER A 207 16.74 18.79 -7.63
CA SER A 207 15.77 17.87 -7.04
C SER A 207 14.61 18.64 -6.41
N VAL A 208 13.49 17.99 -6.25
CA VAL A 208 12.31 18.58 -5.62
C VAL A 208 11.95 17.76 -4.37
N PRO A 209 11.68 18.42 -3.23
CA PRO A 209 11.16 17.72 -2.05
C PRO A 209 9.92 16.91 -2.41
N GLY A 210 9.83 15.71 -1.89
CA GLY A 210 8.65 14.88 -2.07
C GLY A 210 7.63 15.13 -0.97
N GLU A 211 6.41 14.75 -1.25
CA GLU A 211 5.33 14.71 -0.28
C GLU A 211 5.28 13.34 0.39
N ARG A 212 4.69 13.29 1.58
CA ARG A 212 4.34 12.01 2.22
C ARG A 212 3.37 11.26 1.34
N SER A 213 3.55 9.96 1.25
CA SER A 213 2.59 9.09 0.58
C SER A 213 1.72 8.32 1.58
N TRP A 214 0.58 7.84 1.10
CA TRP A 214 -0.54 7.46 1.93
C TRP A 214 -0.87 5.97 1.84
N ILE A 215 -1.50 5.44 2.88
CA ILE A 215 -2.41 4.31 2.75
C ILE A 215 -3.75 4.88 2.31
N ALA A 216 -4.16 4.55 1.08
CA ALA A 216 -5.41 5.01 0.51
C ALA A 216 -6.39 3.83 0.35
N ILE A 217 -7.66 4.08 0.68
CA ILE A 217 -8.75 3.10 0.66
C ILE A 217 -9.71 3.50 -0.46
N SER A 218 -10.20 2.54 -1.25
CA SER A 218 -11.29 2.80 -2.19
C SER A 218 -12.55 3.25 -1.43
N ARG A 219 -13.20 4.32 -1.92
CA ARG A 219 -14.46 4.77 -1.31
C ARG A 219 -15.61 3.76 -1.49
N LYS A 220 -15.41 2.73 -2.31
CA LYS A 220 -16.36 1.62 -2.51
C LYS A 220 -16.03 0.40 -1.68
N SER A 221 -14.90 0.40 -0.99
CA SER A 221 -14.47 -0.73 -0.16
C SER A 221 -15.20 -0.74 1.19
N PRO A 222 -15.60 -1.93 1.67
CA PRO A 222 -16.17 -2.07 3.02
C PRO A 222 -15.18 -1.75 4.12
N ILE A 223 -13.84 -1.81 3.86
CA ILE A 223 -12.84 -1.47 4.87
C ILE A 223 -12.67 0.05 5.08
N LEU A 224 -13.43 0.87 4.36
CA LEU A 224 -13.41 2.33 4.56
C LEU A 224 -13.79 2.72 6.00
N GLU A 225 -14.66 1.95 6.64
CA GLU A 225 -15.05 2.16 8.03
C GLU A 225 -13.88 2.03 9.03
N TYR A 226 -12.79 1.34 8.66
CA TYR A 226 -11.60 1.11 9.48
C TYR A 226 -10.47 2.13 9.22
N ALA A 227 -10.77 3.25 8.57
CA ALA A 227 -9.75 4.24 8.24
C ALA A 227 -9.05 4.82 9.47
N ASP A 228 -9.80 5.03 10.55
CA ASP A 228 -9.27 5.58 11.81
C ASP A 228 -8.44 4.53 12.56
N GLU A 229 -8.87 3.28 12.61
CA GLU A 229 -8.11 2.16 13.21
C GLU A 229 -6.79 1.92 12.47
N ILE A 230 -6.79 1.99 11.13
CA ILE A 230 -5.55 1.93 10.33
C ILE A 230 -4.60 3.06 10.75
N ALA A 231 -5.11 4.27 10.93
CA ALA A 231 -4.29 5.41 11.33
C ALA A 231 -3.72 5.23 12.74
N GLU A 232 -4.50 4.73 13.70
CA GLU A 232 -4.07 4.43 15.06
C GLU A 232 -2.98 3.34 15.08
N VAL A 233 -3.14 2.27 14.33
CA VAL A 233 -2.14 1.20 14.22
C VAL A 233 -0.85 1.71 13.60
N VAL A 234 -0.91 2.53 12.55
CA VAL A 234 0.30 3.14 11.94
C VAL A 234 1.02 4.04 12.94
N GLU A 235 0.28 4.80 13.76
CA GLU A 235 0.89 5.63 14.80
C GLU A 235 1.55 4.77 15.90
N ALA A 236 0.93 3.67 16.31
CA ALA A 236 1.55 2.72 17.24
C ALA A 236 2.84 2.10 16.66
N ILE A 237 2.84 1.67 15.39
CA ILE A 237 4.03 1.18 14.68
C ILE A 237 5.16 2.21 14.70
N ARG A 238 4.82 3.49 14.56
CA ARG A 238 5.78 4.60 14.60
C ARG A 238 6.34 4.80 16.00
N GLN A 239 5.49 4.82 17.04
CA GLN A 239 5.90 4.99 18.42
C GLN A 239 6.78 3.83 18.94
N GLU A 240 6.58 2.62 18.45
CA GLU A 240 7.40 1.43 18.74
C GLU A 240 8.75 1.41 17.99
N GLY A 241 9.01 2.37 17.13
CA GLY A 241 10.22 2.46 16.32
C GLY A 241 10.32 1.41 15.22
N LEU A 242 9.24 0.68 14.91
CA LEU A 242 9.23 -0.31 13.82
C LEU A 242 9.32 0.38 12.47
N MET A 243 8.69 1.54 12.30
CA MET A 243 8.76 2.35 11.09
C MET A 243 10.21 2.68 10.72
N GLU A 244 10.99 3.18 11.67
CA GLU A 244 12.39 3.57 11.49
C GLU A 244 13.27 2.37 11.15
N ARG A 245 13.03 1.22 11.79
CA ARG A 245 13.74 -0.03 11.47
C ARG A 245 13.47 -0.49 10.03
N LEU A 246 12.22 -0.44 9.59
CA LEU A 246 11.86 -0.82 8.21
C LEU A 246 12.42 0.16 7.18
N VAL A 247 12.35 1.46 7.44
CA VAL A 247 12.96 2.49 6.58
C VAL A 247 14.47 2.24 6.44
N THR A 248 15.18 2.01 7.55
CA THR A 248 16.62 1.73 7.54
C THR A 248 16.94 0.45 6.75
N LYS A 249 16.17 -0.63 6.97
CA LYS A 249 16.32 -1.90 6.25
C LYS A 249 16.25 -1.69 4.73
N TYR A 250 15.22 -1.00 4.26
CA TYR A 250 14.96 -0.85 2.83
C TYR A 250 15.80 0.23 2.16
N SER A 251 16.18 1.29 2.86
CA SER A 251 17.14 2.28 2.35
C SER A 251 18.52 1.64 2.09
N ASN A 252 18.99 0.80 3.01
CA ASN A 252 20.25 0.08 2.83
C ASN A 252 20.21 -0.93 1.69
N LEU A 253 19.05 -1.52 1.39
CA LEU A 253 18.87 -2.43 0.24
C LEU A 253 18.87 -1.68 -1.09
N ALA A 254 18.39 -0.45 -1.13
CA ALA A 254 18.35 0.35 -2.35
C ALA A 254 19.73 0.85 -2.79
N VAL A 255 20.65 1.06 -1.84
CA VAL A 255 21.99 1.65 -2.08
C VAL A 255 23.06 0.56 -2.33
N LYS A 256 22.85 -0.69 -1.92
CA LYS A 256 23.73 -1.84 -2.20
C LYS A 256 23.47 -2.40 -3.59
#